data_960f8ef04023910a1a5db7ec3d1f5759
#
_entry.id   960f8ef04023910a1a5db7ec3d1f5759
#
_cell.length_a   1.000
_cell.length_b   1.000
_cell.length_c   1.000
_cell.angle_alpha   90.00
_cell.angle_beta   90.00
_cell.angle_gamma   90.00
#
_symmetry.space_group_name_H-M   'P 1'
#
loop_
_entity.id
_entity.type
_entity.pdbx_description
1 polymer ?
#
loop_
_entity_poly.entity_id
_entity_poly.type
_entity_poly.pdbx_seq_one_letter_code
_entity_poly.pdbx_strand_id
1 'polypeptide(L)'
;MKPSITRILFSTLIIFAIPVHANDYESHKDQIAQAENLILNFQSALKSELKKAIEEGGAEKAIVVCNEQAPLIAQTLSTLEGVSIGRTALRVRNQNNLPDAWESEILNKFNKQKEEGSTPEEMIAYKEDGSFRYMKAISMQPMCAMCHGEHIDEGLYAKIKKIYPHDTAINYKLDDIRGAFVVSLPKKSTPQ
;
A
#
# COMPACT_ATOMS: atom_id res chain seq x y z
N MET A 1 -40.70 -22.15 61.57
CA MET A 1 -40.01 -21.16 60.69
C MET A 1 -38.94 -21.91 59.87
N LYS A 2 -39.14 -22.06 58.53
CA LYS A 2 -38.20 -22.73 57.64
C LYS A 2 -37.43 -21.65 56.86
N PRO A 3 -36.11 -21.67 56.75
CA PRO A 3 -35.40 -20.73 55.92
C PRO A 3 -35.51 -21.10 54.44
N SER A 4 -35.90 -20.13 53.61
CA SER A 4 -35.94 -20.21 52.17
C SER A 4 -34.53 -20.00 51.61
N ILE A 5 -33.99 -21.02 50.93
CA ILE A 5 -32.68 -20.92 50.25
C ILE A 5 -32.90 -20.43 48.82
N THR A 6 -32.61 -19.16 48.56
CA THR A 6 -32.61 -18.57 47.23
C THR A 6 -31.35 -19.04 46.49
N ARG A 7 -31.51 -19.91 45.49
CA ARG A 7 -30.40 -20.30 44.58
C ARG A 7 -30.17 -19.19 43.55
N ILE A 8 -29.04 -18.50 43.65
CA ILE A 8 -28.56 -17.57 42.66
C ILE A 8 -27.86 -18.39 41.57
N LEU A 9 -28.48 -18.44 40.38
CA LEU A 9 -27.84 -19.02 39.16
C LEU A 9 -26.86 -17.99 38.61
N PHE A 10 -25.58 -18.25 38.79
CA PHE A 10 -24.54 -17.55 38.05
C PHE A 10 -24.49 -18.10 36.60
N SER A 11 -25.04 -17.33 35.65
CA SER A 11 -24.88 -17.60 34.22
C SER A 11 -23.47 -17.14 33.79
N THR A 12 -22.56 -18.07 33.63
CA THR A 12 -21.23 -17.80 33.10
C THR A 12 -21.33 -17.57 31.60
N LEU A 13 -21.25 -16.32 31.17
CA LEU A 13 -21.16 -15.94 29.76
C LEU A 13 -19.74 -16.29 29.27
N ILE A 14 -19.60 -17.41 28.58
CA ILE A 14 -18.35 -17.78 27.91
C ILE A 14 -18.26 -16.93 26.64
N ILE A 15 -17.43 -15.88 26.67
CA ILE A 15 -17.07 -15.11 25.47
C ILE A 15 -16.03 -15.94 24.71
N PHE A 16 -16.49 -16.57 23.65
CA PHE A 16 -15.58 -17.15 22.66
C PHE A 16 -14.90 -15.99 21.89
N ALA A 17 -13.68 -15.66 22.29
CA ALA A 17 -12.80 -14.86 21.46
C ALA A 17 -12.37 -15.74 20.27
N ILE A 18 -12.89 -15.45 19.09
CA ILE A 18 -12.47 -16.10 17.85
C ILE A 18 -11.16 -15.42 17.42
N PRO A 19 -10.00 -16.11 17.37
CA PRO A 19 -8.79 -15.57 16.81
C PRO A 19 -8.89 -15.60 15.27
N VAL A 20 -9.33 -14.52 14.66
CA VAL A 20 -9.58 -14.41 13.21
C VAL A 20 -8.31 -14.24 12.38
N HIS A 21 -7.14 -13.91 12.97
CA HIS A 21 -5.99 -13.42 12.20
C HIS A 21 -4.93 -14.46 11.80
N ALA A 22 -4.77 -15.56 12.50
CA ALA A 22 -3.74 -16.55 12.17
C ALA A 22 -4.15 -17.52 11.05
N ASN A 23 -5.43 -17.78 10.89
CA ASN A 23 -5.94 -18.77 9.93
C ASN A 23 -6.00 -18.22 8.50
N ASP A 24 -6.21 -16.90 8.34
CA ASP A 24 -6.30 -16.26 7.02
C ASP A 24 -4.92 -16.17 6.35
N TYR A 25 -3.86 -15.92 7.11
CA TYR A 25 -2.49 -15.86 6.58
C TYR A 25 -2.04 -17.19 5.99
N GLU A 26 -2.20 -18.31 6.72
CA GLU A 26 -1.80 -19.64 6.22
C GLU A 26 -2.63 -20.11 5.01
N SER A 27 -3.93 -19.77 4.98
CA SER A 27 -4.79 -20.15 3.86
C SER A 27 -4.44 -19.42 2.55
N HIS A 28 -3.71 -18.29 2.63
CA HIS A 28 -3.42 -17.42 1.49
C HIS A 28 -1.94 -17.15 1.26
N LYS A 29 -1.08 -17.92 1.91
CA LYS A 29 0.38 -17.79 1.87
C LYS A 29 0.95 -17.67 0.45
N ASP A 30 0.44 -18.48 -0.48
CA ASP A 30 0.88 -18.42 -1.88
C ASP A 30 0.51 -17.10 -2.56
N GLN A 31 -0.68 -16.57 -2.27
CA GLN A 31 -1.15 -15.30 -2.84
C GLN A 31 -0.40 -14.13 -2.25
N ILE A 32 -0.09 -14.15 -0.96
CA ILE A 32 0.76 -13.17 -0.29
C ILE A 32 2.17 -13.20 -0.91
N ALA A 33 2.78 -14.38 -1.03
CA ALA A 33 4.09 -14.52 -1.63
C ALA A 33 4.13 -14.04 -3.10
N GLN A 34 3.08 -14.32 -3.87
CA GLN A 34 2.94 -13.81 -5.24
C GLN A 34 2.85 -12.28 -5.25
N ALA A 35 2.03 -11.69 -4.38
CA ALA A 35 1.88 -10.24 -4.29
C ALA A 35 3.19 -9.56 -3.87
N GLU A 36 3.92 -10.12 -2.91
CA GLU A 36 5.23 -9.62 -2.48
C GLU A 36 6.27 -9.67 -3.59
N ASN A 37 6.35 -10.78 -4.33
CA ASN A 37 7.25 -10.90 -5.47
C ASN A 37 6.94 -9.87 -6.56
N LEU A 38 5.67 -9.63 -6.88
CA LEU A 38 5.25 -8.59 -7.82
C LEU A 38 5.68 -7.20 -7.36
N ILE A 39 5.51 -6.90 -6.07
CA ILE A 39 5.93 -5.63 -5.48
C ILE A 39 7.45 -5.48 -5.55
N LEU A 40 8.22 -6.51 -5.22
CA LEU A 40 9.68 -6.49 -5.31
C LEU A 40 10.14 -6.23 -6.75
N ASN A 41 9.55 -6.89 -7.73
CA ASN A 41 9.87 -6.71 -9.15
C ASN A 41 9.54 -5.28 -9.61
N PHE A 42 8.35 -4.79 -9.28
CA PHE A 42 7.95 -3.42 -9.59
C PHE A 42 8.88 -2.39 -8.95
N GLN A 43 9.17 -2.55 -7.65
CA GLN A 43 10.02 -1.65 -6.89
C GLN A 43 11.46 -1.63 -7.41
N SER A 44 12.01 -2.80 -7.74
CA SER A 44 13.36 -2.95 -8.28
C SER A 44 13.49 -2.28 -9.64
N ALA A 45 12.57 -2.57 -10.57
CA ALA A 45 12.55 -1.97 -11.89
C ALA A 45 12.43 -0.44 -11.82
N LEU A 46 11.48 0.07 -11.02
CA LEU A 46 11.28 1.51 -10.86
C LEU A 46 12.49 2.21 -10.23
N LYS A 47 13.09 1.62 -9.18
CA LYS A 47 14.29 2.19 -8.53
C LYS A 47 15.49 2.22 -9.48
N SER A 48 15.66 1.19 -10.30
CA SER A 48 16.71 1.11 -11.31
C SER A 48 16.58 2.26 -12.33
N GLU A 49 15.41 2.42 -12.92
CA GLU A 49 15.14 3.50 -13.88
C GLU A 49 15.30 4.88 -13.25
N LEU A 50 14.81 5.05 -12.03
CA LEU A 50 14.92 6.31 -11.30
C LEU A 50 16.38 6.67 -10.99
N LYS A 51 17.18 5.71 -10.52
CA LYS A 51 18.62 5.90 -10.25
C LYS A 51 19.37 6.29 -11.52
N LYS A 52 19.16 5.56 -12.60
CA LYS A 52 19.75 5.85 -13.92
C LYS A 52 19.40 7.28 -14.38
N ALA A 53 18.13 7.68 -14.29
CA ALA A 53 17.70 9.00 -14.69
C ALA A 53 18.34 10.12 -13.85
N ILE A 54 18.49 9.89 -12.52
CA ILE A 54 19.16 10.83 -11.63
C ILE A 54 20.64 10.97 -12.01
N GLU A 55 21.33 9.87 -12.28
CA GLU A 55 22.74 9.88 -12.68
C GLU A 55 22.97 10.58 -14.04
N GLU A 56 22.05 10.43 -14.99
CA GLU A 56 22.16 10.99 -16.33
C GLU A 56 21.71 12.44 -16.47
N GLY A 57 20.78 12.93 -15.62
CA GLY A 57 20.20 14.26 -15.79
C GLY A 57 19.53 14.83 -14.55
N GLY A 58 19.89 14.30 -13.37
CA GLY A 58 19.40 14.80 -12.09
C GLY A 58 17.93 14.55 -11.84
N ALA A 59 17.40 15.25 -10.83
CA ALA A 59 16.00 15.11 -10.41
C ALA A 59 15.00 15.46 -11.50
N GLU A 60 15.36 16.34 -12.44
CA GLU A 60 14.51 16.76 -13.54
C GLU A 60 14.21 15.60 -14.51
N LYS A 61 15.24 14.81 -14.85
CA LYS A 61 15.06 13.63 -15.69
C LYS A 61 14.29 12.54 -14.96
N ALA A 62 14.47 12.45 -13.65
CA ALA A 62 13.76 11.49 -12.81
C ALA A 62 12.24 11.70 -12.77
N ILE A 63 11.75 12.96 -12.94
CA ILE A 63 10.30 13.23 -13.02
C ILE A 63 9.67 12.50 -14.21
N VAL A 64 10.37 12.45 -15.34
CA VAL A 64 9.89 11.75 -16.55
C VAL A 64 9.72 10.25 -16.29
N VAL A 65 10.66 9.63 -15.55
CA VAL A 65 10.55 8.22 -15.12
C VAL A 65 9.29 8.00 -14.29
N CYS A 66 9.01 8.87 -13.34
CA CYS A 66 7.79 8.76 -12.52
C CYS A 66 6.51 8.91 -13.33
N ASN A 67 6.54 9.73 -14.40
CA ASN A 67 5.38 10.01 -15.24
C ASN A 67 5.13 8.92 -16.28
N GLU A 68 6.17 8.45 -16.94
CA GLU A 68 6.08 7.59 -18.11
C GLU A 68 6.43 6.14 -17.80
N GLN A 69 7.55 5.90 -17.12
CA GLN A 69 8.05 4.53 -16.92
C GLN A 69 7.30 3.79 -15.80
N ALA A 70 6.93 4.47 -14.73
CA ALA A 70 6.24 3.81 -13.62
C ALA A 70 4.88 3.18 -14.03
N PRO A 71 4.01 3.85 -14.83
CA PRO A 71 2.81 3.21 -15.36
C PRO A 71 3.11 2.05 -16.31
N LEU A 72 4.14 2.17 -17.16
CA LEU A 72 4.54 1.10 -18.09
C LEU A 72 5.04 -0.15 -17.37
N ILE A 73 5.86 0.01 -16.32
CA ILE A 73 6.31 -1.10 -15.48
C ILE A 73 5.11 -1.80 -14.85
N ALA A 74 4.17 -1.04 -14.27
CA ALA A 74 2.96 -1.59 -13.68
C ALA A 74 2.12 -2.36 -14.70
N GLN A 75 1.91 -1.79 -15.89
CA GLN A 75 1.16 -2.40 -16.97
C GLN A 75 1.84 -3.70 -17.49
N THR A 76 3.15 -3.66 -17.67
CA THR A 76 3.93 -4.83 -18.13
C THR A 76 3.79 -5.99 -17.15
N LEU A 77 4.01 -5.74 -15.86
CA LEU A 77 3.87 -6.78 -14.84
C LEU A 77 2.43 -7.29 -14.74
N SER A 78 1.44 -6.39 -14.82
CA SER A 78 0.03 -6.77 -14.79
C SER A 78 -0.34 -7.67 -15.97
N THR A 79 0.14 -7.37 -17.17
CA THR A 79 -0.15 -8.17 -18.37
C THR A 79 0.53 -9.52 -18.34
N LEU A 80 1.81 -9.58 -17.92
CA LEU A 80 2.58 -10.83 -17.89
C LEU A 80 2.02 -11.84 -16.88
N GLU A 81 1.55 -11.35 -15.75
CA GLU A 81 1.10 -12.18 -14.63
C GLU A 81 -0.43 -12.37 -14.56
N GLY A 82 -1.18 -11.68 -15.41
CA GLY A 82 -2.65 -11.71 -15.37
C GLY A 82 -3.26 -11.12 -14.10
N VAL A 83 -2.60 -10.10 -13.54
CA VAL A 83 -2.92 -9.49 -12.24
C VAL A 83 -3.08 -7.97 -12.39
N SER A 84 -3.38 -7.27 -11.29
CA SER A 84 -3.23 -5.82 -11.24
C SER A 84 -2.20 -5.45 -10.18
N ILE A 85 -1.23 -4.61 -10.55
CA ILE A 85 -0.27 -4.02 -9.62
C ILE A 85 -0.16 -2.52 -9.86
N GLY A 86 -0.12 -1.74 -8.77
CA GLY A 86 0.01 -0.29 -8.83
C GLY A 86 0.44 0.30 -7.50
N ARG A 87 0.29 1.61 -7.40
CA ARG A 87 0.56 2.39 -6.19
C ARG A 87 -0.59 3.33 -5.93
N THR A 88 -0.90 3.53 -4.66
CA THR A 88 -1.93 4.47 -4.21
C THR A 88 -1.41 5.33 -3.06
N ALA A 89 -2.02 6.47 -2.79
CA ALA A 89 -1.67 7.33 -1.66
C ALA A 89 -2.80 8.32 -1.35
N LEU A 90 -2.87 8.79 -0.10
CA LEU A 90 -3.81 9.86 0.29
C LEU A 90 -3.41 11.21 -0.34
N ARG A 91 -2.10 11.47 -0.47
CA ARG A 91 -1.55 12.63 -1.19
C ARG A 91 -0.90 12.13 -2.47
N VAL A 92 -1.53 12.40 -3.61
CA VAL A 92 -1.11 11.88 -4.92
C VAL A 92 -0.41 12.95 -5.77
N ARG A 93 0.55 12.50 -6.56
CA ARG A 93 1.14 13.28 -7.66
C ARG A 93 0.41 13.03 -8.96
N ASN A 94 0.25 11.74 -9.31
CA ASN A 94 -0.56 11.33 -10.44
C ASN A 94 -1.98 11.01 -9.96
N GLN A 95 -2.98 11.68 -10.51
CA GLN A 95 -4.38 11.51 -10.13
C GLN A 95 -4.90 10.09 -10.40
N ASN A 96 -4.29 9.35 -11.31
CA ASN A 96 -4.62 7.93 -11.56
C ASN A 96 -4.26 7.00 -10.38
N ASN A 97 -3.53 7.52 -9.39
CA ASN A 97 -3.16 6.78 -8.17
C ASN A 97 -4.04 7.17 -6.97
N LEU A 98 -5.18 7.83 -7.19
CA LEU A 98 -6.14 8.09 -6.12
C LEU A 98 -6.67 6.77 -5.56
N PRO A 99 -6.78 6.67 -4.22
CA PRO A 99 -7.25 5.46 -3.57
C PRO A 99 -8.76 5.28 -3.73
N ASP A 100 -9.21 4.03 -3.84
CA ASP A 100 -10.61 3.70 -3.60
C ASP A 100 -10.96 3.75 -2.09
N ALA A 101 -12.20 3.45 -1.72
CA ALA A 101 -12.67 3.54 -0.34
C ALA A 101 -11.90 2.59 0.59
N TRP A 102 -11.67 1.34 0.17
CA TRP A 102 -10.90 0.37 0.94
C TRP A 102 -9.42 0.76 1.07
N GLU A 103 -8.80 1.19 -0.03
CA GLU A 103 -7.42 1.67 -0.04
C GLU A 103 -7.23 2.87 0.88
N SER A 104 -8.19 3.81 0.88
CA SER A 104 -8.19 4.96 1.77
C SER A 104 -8.23 4.56 3.24
N GLU A 105 -9.08 3.58 3.59
CA GLU A 105 -9.17 3.05 4.94
C GLU A 105 -7.83 2.43 5.38
N ILE A 106 -7.20 1.62 4.51
CA ILE A 106 -5.93 0.97 4.81
C ILE A 106 -4.78 2.00 4.95
N LEU A 107 -4.72 2.99 4.06
CA LEU A 107 -3.72 4.07 4.17
C LEU A 107 -3.85 4.85 5.47
N ASN A 108 -5.07 5.12 5.93
CA ASN A 108 -5.30 5.75 7.24
C ASN A 108 -4.86 4.84 8.40
N LYS A 109 -5.08 3.52 8.31
CA LYS A 109 -4.56 2.55 9.30
C LYS A 109 -3.04 2.57 9.34
N PHE A 110 -2.35 2.58 8.19
CA PHE A 110 -0.90 2.68 8.13
C PHE A 110 -0.37 3.95 8.78
N ASN A 111 -0.99 5.11 8.50
CA ASN A 111 -0.61 6.36 9.14
C ASN A 111 -0.78 6.29 10.67
N LYS A 112 -1.90 5.77 11.14
CA LYS A 112 -2.17 5.60 12.57
C LYS A 112 -1.15 4.67 13.24
N GLN A 113 -0.83 3.52 12.65
CA GLN A 113 0.21 2.62 13.16
C GLN A 113 1.56 3.34 13.26
N LYS A 114 1.92 4.14 12.25
CA LYS A 114 3.15 4.93 12.27
C LYS A 114 3.15 5.98 13.38
N GLU A 115 2.05 6.71 13.59
CA GLU A 115 1.89 7.69 14.67
C GLU A 115 2.00 7.04 16.05
N GLU A 116 1.51 5.82 16.21
CA GLU A 116 1.61 5.00 17.42
C GLU A 116 3.01 4.37 17.63
N GLY A 117 3.97 4.66 16.72
CA GLY A 117 5.35 4.14 16.78
C GLY A 117 5.50 2.69 16.31
N SER A 118 4.47 2.12 15.69
CA SER A 118 4.51 0.79 15.09
C SER A 118 4.99 0.84 13.65
N THR A 119 5.58 -0.26 13.16
CA THR A 119 5.84 -0.43 11.74
C THR A 119 4.54 -0.86 11.06
N PRO A 120 4.06 -0.13 10.03
CA PRO A 120 2.87 -0.55 9.32
C PRO A 120 3.05 -1.92 8.67
N GLU A 121 2.09 -2.79 8.92
CA GLU A 121 2.03 -4.11 8.35
C GLU A 121 1.33 -4.08 7.00
N GLU A 122 1.48 -5.16 6.25
CA GLU A 122 0.68 -5.41 5.07
C GLU A 122 -0.79 -5.70 5.45
N MET A 123 -1.69 -5.34 4.55
CA MET A 123 -3.12 -5.59 4.71
C MET A 123 -3.64 -6.40 3.53
N ILE A 124 -4.40 -7.44 3.84
CA ILE A 124 -5.07 -8.30 2.87
C ILE A 124 -6.58 -8.14 2.96
N ALA A 125 -7.25 -8.33 1.84
CA ALA A 125 -8.71 -8.42 1.79
C ALA A 125 -9.16 -9.38 0.68
N TYR A 126 -10.29 -10.01 0.90
CA TYR A 126 -11.03 -10.77 -0.11
C TYR A 126 -12.25 -9.96 -0.52
N LYS A 127 -12.48 -9.90 -1.82
CA LYS A 127 -13.73 -9.39 -2.34
C LYS A 127 -14.78 -10.51 -2.36
N GLU A 128 -16.05 -10.13 -2.41
CA GLU A 128 -17.17 -11.08 -2.52
C GLU A 128 -17.07 -12.02 -3.74
N ASP A 129 -16.44 -11.53 -4.83
CA ASP A 129 -16.16 -12.32 -6.03
C ASP A 129 -15.02 -13.35 -5.84
N GLY A 130 -14.39 -13.39 -4.67
CA GLY A 130 -13.28 -14.27 -4.32
C GLY A 130 -11.92 -13.82 -4.85
N SER A 131 -11.82 -12.59 -5.37
CA SER A 131 -10.52 -12.00 -5.71
C SER A 131 -9.77 -11.56 -4.44
N PHE A 132 -8.44 -11.62 -4.52
CA PHE A 132 -7.53 -11.25 -3.43
C PHE A 132 -6.96 -9.87 -3.67
N ARG A 133 -6.93 -9.02 -2.63
CA ARG A 133 -6.26 -7.73 -2.63
C ARG A 133 -5.21 -7.66 -1.52
N TYR A 134 -4.08 -7.08 -1.86
CA TYR A 134 -2.94 -6.91 -0.96
C TYR A 134 -2.42 -5.48 -1.03
N MET A 135 -2.16 -4.87 0.13
CA MET A 135 -1.49 -3.58 0.22
C MET A 135 -0.27 -3.67 1.12
N LYS A 136 0.83 -3.06 0.67
CA LYS A 136 2.08 -2.94 1.43
C LYS A 136 2.50 -1.48 1.51
N ALA A 137 2.73 -0.98 2.71
CA ALA A 137 3.10 0.41 2.95
C ALA A 137 4.42 0.79 2.26
N ILE A 138 4.49 2.01 1.76
CA ILE A 138 5.69 2.64 1.20
C ILE A 138 6.10 3.76 2.15
N SER A 139 7.21 3.59 2.84
CA SER A 139 7.80 4.65 3.68
C SER A 139 8.67 5.59 2.85
N MET A 140 8.71 6.86 3.27
CA MET A 140 9.59 7.87 2.69
C MET A 140 11.05 7.54 2.93
N GLN A 141 11.80 7.42 1.85
CA GLN A 141 13.25 7.20 1.86
C GLN A 141 14.00 8.51 1.56
N PRO A 142 15.28 8.63 1.93
CA PRO A 142 16.07 9.83 1.63
C PRO A 142 16.05 10.26 0.16
N MET A 143 16.13 9.31 -0.77
CA MET A 143 16.04 9.59 -2.21
C MET A 143 14.67 10.16 -2.61
N CYS A 144 13.59 9.78 -1.92
CA CYS A 144 12.24 10.25 -2.23
C CYS A 144 12.04 11.72 -1.79
N ALA A 145 12.76 12.16 -0.75
CA ALA A 145 12.63 13.51 -0.17
C ALA A 145 13.00 14.62 -1.15
N MET A 146 13.86 14.34 -2.12
CA MET A 146 14.25 15.29 -3.17
C MET A 146 13.03 15.85 -3.93
N CYS A 147 12.01 15.00 -4.17
CA CYS A 147 10.83 15.36 -4.93
C CYS A 147 9.53 15.35 -4.11
N HIS A 148 9.53 14.78 -2.91
CA HIS A 148 8.34 14.61 -2.06
C HIS A 148 8.50 15.21 -0.66
N GLY A 149 9.68 15.67 -0.30
CA GLY A 149 10.02 16.21 1.02
C GLY A 149 9.42 17.59 1.33
N GLU A 150 9.80 18.10 2.50
CA GLU A 150 9.40 19.44 2.98
C GLU A 150 10.15 20.56 2.23
N HIS A 151 11.34 20.26 1.71
CA HIS A 151 12.21 21.20 1.01
C HIS A 151 12.54 20.68 -0.40
N ILE A 152 11.73 21.05 -1.37
CA ILE A 152 11.95 20.75 -2.78
C ILE A 152 12.55 21.98 -3.43
N ASP A 153 13.61 21.82 -4.24
CA ASP A 153 14.18 22.92 -5.04
C ASP A 153 13.08 23.62 -5.85
N GLU A 154 13.07 24.95 -5.86
CA GLU A 154 12.01 25.75 -6.49
C GLU A 154 11.89 25.47 -8.00
N GLY A 155 13.03 25.35 -8.70
CA GLY A 155 13.06 25.06 -10.13
C GLY A 155 12.54 23.66 -10.43
N LEU A 156 12.92 22.68 -9.61
CA LEU A 156 12.40 21.32 -9.69
C LEU A 156 10.89 21.29 -9.41
N TYR A 157 10.43 22.00 -8.37
CA TYR A 157 9.00 22.03 -8.04
C TYR A 157 8.15 22.68 -9.13
N ALA A 158 8.64 23.75 -9.76
CA ALA A 158 7.96 24.38 -10.90
C ALA A 158 7.78 23.39 -12.08
N LYS A 159 8.80 22.54 -12.34
CA LYS A 159 8.70 21.49 -13.36
C LYS A 159 7.74 20.39 -12.97
N ILE A 160 7.76 19.96 -11.71
CA ILE A 160 6.78 18.99 -11.17
C ILE A 160 5.37 19.51 -11.38
N LYS A 161 5.09 20.75 -10.99
CA LYS A 161 3.76 21.37 -11.12
C LYS A 161 3.30 21.53 -12.57
N LYS A 162 4.23 21.71 -13.50
CA LYS A 162 3.92 21.77 -14.94
C LYS A 162 3.42 20.42 -15.47
N ILE A 163 4.00 19.31 -15.00
CA ILE A 163 3.62 17.94 -15.40
C ILE A 163 2.40 17.45 -14.59
N TYR A 164 2.35 17.83 -13.31
CA TYR A 164 1.32 17.42 -12.37
C TYR A 164 0.65 18.64 -11.70
N PRO A 165 -0.24 19.35 -12.38
CA PRO A 165 -0.85 20.57 -11.86
C PRO A 165 -1.63 20.37 -10.55
N HIS A 166 -2.13 19.16 -10.32
CA HIS A 166 -2.87 18.77 -9.11
C HIS A 166 -2.03 17.96 -8.09
N ASP A 167 -0.69 18.10 -8.15
CA ASP A 167 0.21 17.42 -7.21
C ASP A 167 -0.06 17.84 -5.76
N THR A 168 -0.34 16.86 -4.91
CA THR A 168 -0.46 17.00 -3.46
C THR A 168 0.61 16.18 -2.70
N ALA A 169 1.48 15.46 -3.41
CA ALA A 169 2.46 14.53 -2.84
C ALA A 169 3.76 15.23 -2.44
N ILE A 170 3.66 16.23 -1.58
CA ILE A 170 4.76 17.06 -1.04
C ILE A 170 4.70 17.13 0.49
N ASN A 171 5.70 17.72 1.12
CA ASN A 171 5.77 17.93 2.57
C ASN A 171 5.74 16.63 3.38
N TYR A 172 6.40 15.59 2.88
CA TYR A 172 6.64 14.36 3.64
C TYR A 172 7.96 14.45 4.41
N LYS A 173 7.95 13.96 5.63
CA LYS A 173 9.16 13.72 6.43
C LYS A 173 9.73 12.32 6.10
N LEU A 174 10.98 12.10 6.47
CA LEU A 174 11.56 10.76 6.39
C LEU A 174 10.73 9.80 7.25
N ASP A 175 10.57 8.59 6.76
CA ASP A 175 9.75 7.54 7.36
C ASP A 175 8.23 7.77 7.41
N ASP A 176 7.71 8.91 6.95
CA ASP A 176 6.27 9.05 6.73
C ASP A 176 5.76 7.97 5.76
N ILE A 177 4.49 7.61 5.88
CA ILE A 177 3.84 6.75 4.90
C ILE A 177 3.56 7.55 3.63
N ARG A 178 4.39 7.31 2.60
CA ARG A 178 4.25 7.96 1.29
C ARG A 178 3.04 7.46 0.52
N GLY A 179 2.62 6.25 0.79
CA GLY A 179 1.54 5.54 0.12
C GLY A 179 1.63 4.04 0.32
N ALA A 180 1.08 3.29 -0.60
CA ALA A 180 1.17 1.83 -0.60
C ALA A 180 1.29 1.28 -2.03
N PHE A 181 1.92 0.11 -2.16
CA PHE A 181 1.70 -0.78 -3.30
C PHE A 181 0.34 -1.46 -3.15
N VAL A 182 -0.33 -1.67 -4.26
CA VAL A 182 -1.60 -2.39 -4.33
C VAL A 182 -1.46 -3.50 -5.35
N VAL A 183 -1.80 -4.72 -4.96
CA VAL A 183 -1.87 -5.88 -5.84
C VAL A 183 -3.28 -6.46 -5.77
N SER A 184 -3.84 -6.79 -6.92
CA SER A 184 -5.10 -7.54 -7.00
C SER A 184 -4.87 -8.79 -7.83
N LEU A 185 -5.14 -9.96 -7.24
CA LEU A 185 -5.06 -11.25 -7.89
C LEU A 185 -6.48 -11.74 -8.19
N PRO A 186 -6.71 -12.34 -9.36
CA PRO A 186 -8.00 -12.92 -9.70
C PRO A 186 -8.33 -14.08 -8.77
N LYS A 187 -9.61 -14.45 -8.72
CA LYS A 187 -10.03 -15.68 -8.05
C LYS A 187 -9.25 -16.88 -8.60
N LYS A 188 -8.71 -17.72 -7.71
CA LYS A 188 -8.12 -18.99 -8.12
C LYS A 188 -9.20 -19.81 -8.83
N SER A 189 -8.98 -20.17 -10.09
CA SER A 189 -9.83 -21.16 -10.77
C SER A 189 -9.68 -22.48 -10.03
N THR A 190 -10.79 -23.02 -9.53
CA THR A 190 -10.81 -24.40 -9.00
C THR A 190 -10.46 -25.34 -10.16
N PRO A 191 -9.45 -26.22 -10.04
CA PRO A 191 -9.22 -27.24 -11.05
C PRO A 191 -10.50 -28.07 -11.21
N GLN A 192 -10.97 -28.22 -12.45
CA GLN A 192 -12.06 -29.14 -12.77
C GLN A 192 -11.57 -30.58 -12.68
#